data_a7a0f783839d7298955163d0441e75fb
#
_entry.id   a7a0f783839d7298955163d0441e75fb
#
_cell.length_a   1.000
_cell.length_b   1.000
_cell.length_c   1.000
_cell.angle_alpha   90.00
_cell.angle_beta   90.00
_cell.angle_gamma   90.00
#
_symmetry.space_group_name_H-M   'P 1'
#
loop_
_entity.id
_entity.type
_entity.pdbx_description
1 polymer ?
#
loop_
_entity_poly.entity_id
_entity_poly.type
_entity_poly.pdbx_seq_one_letter_code
_entity_poly.pdbx_strand_id
1 'polypeptide(L)'
;MHVLDRKNRGAKGKTKHGKARIGNHGQTQNRQRNTHQGEDIGSISNMHIWTINDWEKNLQKDNSKRTGLRFRYDRDVHPEVKRACSQFAIWLRTQYYFPLRIIVYVKGTKLIRTKDGDRVVGSFFEPFSYADEPYIRIATGDYNELMSDLGNDNALASILFTLAHELTHYYQWINNIQLTPIGRERQATRYANYIIDEYSLTKEHP
;
A
#
# COMPACT_ATOMS: atom_id res chain seq x y z
N MET A 1 3.03 -16.16 5.34
CA MET A 1 4.07 -16.07 4.30
C MET A 1 4.63 -14.65 4.33
N HIS A 2 5.95 -14.46 4.60
CA HIS A 2 6.52 -13.11 4.63
C HIS A 2 6.85 -12.69 3.20
N VAL A 3 6.01 -11.87 2.58
CA VAL A 3 6.29 -11.28 1.27
C VAL A 3 7.35 -10.19 1.44
N LEU A 4 8.49 -10.33 0.77
CA LEU A 4 9.57 -9.35 0.80
C LEU A 4 9.13 -8.05 0.13
N ASP A 5 9.11 -6.96 0.89
CA ASP A 5 8.76 -5.62 0.38
C ASP A 5 9.78 -5.17 -0.68
N ARG A 6 9.32 -5.00 -1.91
CA ARG A 6 10.13 -4.54 -3.06
C ARG A 6 10.70 -3.14 -2.87
N LYS A 7 10.11 -2.32 -1.98
CA LYS A 7 10.55 -0.94 -1.71
C LYS A 7 11.95 -0.87 -1.09
N ASN A 8 12.42 -1.93 -0.41
CA ASN A 8 13.72 -1.94 0.29
C ASN A 8 14.93 -2.35 -0.56
N ARG A 9 14.78 -2.74 -1.83
CA ARG A 9 15.92 -3.17 -2.67
C ARG A 9 16.75 -2.03 -3.26
N GLY A 10 16.30 -0.77 -3.15
CA GLY A 10 16.94 0.41 -3.79
C GLY A 10 17.96 1.18 -2.96
N ALA A 11 18.16 0.89 -1.67
CA ALA A 11 18.96 1.71 -0.77
C ALA A 11 20.18 0.98 -0.18
N LYS A 12 21.15 0.59 -1.00
CA LYS A 12 22.53 0.33 -0.53
C LYS A 12 23.38 1.58 -0.73
N GLY A 13 23.13 2.61 0.09
CA GLY A 13 23.98 3.78 0.25
C GLY A 13 24.92 3.60 1.46
N LYS A 14 26.19 3.73 1.22
CA LYS A 14 27.32 3.58 2.17
C LYS A 14 27.14 4.49 3.38
N THR A 15 27.06 3.94 4.59
CA THR A 15 27.22 4.70 5.84
C THR A 15 28.67 4.65 6.31
N LYS A 16 29.30 5.83 6.40
CA LYS A 16 30.59 6.04 7.07
C LYS A 16 30.39 6.07 8.58
N HIS A 17 31.32 5.40 9.28
CA HIS A 17 31.44 5.38 10.74
C HIS A 17 31.68 6.77 11.32
N GLY A 18 30.97 7.08 12.41
CA GLY A 18 31.30 8.14 13.34
C GLY A 18 31.08 7.64 14.77
N LYS A 19 32.19 7.34 15.48
CA LYS A 19 32.22 7.09 16.94
C LYS A 19 32.14 8.41 17.70
N ALA A 20 31.30 8.51 18.70
CA ALA A 20 31.56 9.36 19.86
C ALA A 20 30.90 8.81 21.13
N ARG A 21 31.62 8.95 22.23
CA ARG A 21 31.46 8.30 23.53
C ARG A 21 30.80 9.25 24.56
N ILE A 22 30.16 8.65 25.58
CA ILE A 22 30.16 8.98 27.03
C ILE A 22 29.26 10.13 27.53
N GLY A 23 28.47 9.78 28.59
CA GLY A 23 27.91 10.73 29.53
C GLY A 23 26.79 10.16 30.41
N ASN A 24 27.20 9.48 31.49
CA ASN A 24 26.36 9.05 32.62
C ASN A 24 25.91 10.25 33.42
N HIS A 25 24.66 10.36 33.89
CA HIS A 25 24.29 10.75 35.27
C HIS A 25 22.78 10.62 35.47
N GLY A 26 22.44 9.89 36.52
CA GLY A 26 21.07 9.67 36.95
C GLY A 26 20.52 10.88 37.74
N GLN A 27 19.23 11.02 37.68
CA GLN A 27 18.41 11.58 38.77
C GLN A 27 16.97 11.07 38.66
N THR A 28 16.61 10.34 39.69
CA THR A 28 15.26 9.92 40.04
C THR A 28 14.43 11.16 40.39
N GLN A 29 13.35 11.42 39.64
CA GLN A 29 12.30 12.30 40.12
C GLN A 29 10.94 11.65 39.94
N ASN A 30 10.35 11.42 41.09
CA ASN A 30 8.96 11.03 41.33
C ASN A 30 8.00 12.01 40.61
N ARG A 31 7.16 11.52 39.69
CA ARG A 31 6.06 12.29 39.14
C ARG A 31 4.74 11.53 39.29
N GLN A 32 3.91 12.16 40.08
CA GLN A 32 2.53 11.83 40.41
C GLN A 32 1.72 11.40 39.19
N ARG A 33 0.96 10.31 39.36
CA ARG A 33 -0.05 9.85 38.43
C ARG A 33 -1.20 10.85 38.36
N ASN A 34 -1.29 11.61 37.28
CA ASN A 34 -2.55 12.24 36.89
C ASN A 34 -3.37 11.20 36.11
N THR A 35 -4.41 10.71 36.73
CA THR A 35 -5.50 9.97 36.10
C THR A 35 -6.31 10.93 35.24
N HIS A 36 -5.94 11.08 33.96
CA HIS A 36 -6.88 11.57 32.96
C HIS A 36 -7.57 10.36 32.34
N GLN A 37 -8.89 10.36 32.44
CA GLN A 37 -9.81 9.46 31.80
C GLN A 37 -9.44 9.38 30.31
N GLY A 38 -8.93 8.24 29.88
CA GLY A 38 -8.72 7.92 28.48
C GLY A 38 -10.06 7.65 27.84
N GLU A 39 -10.50 8.58 27.03
CA GLU A 39 -11.55 8.31 26.05
C GLU A 39 -11.11 7.18 25.14
N ASP A 40 -12.03 6.32 24.85
CA ASP A 40 -11.96 5.03 24.18
C ASP A 40 -11.33 5.09 22.78
N ILE A 41 -10.01 5.13 22.68
CA ILE A 41 -9.26 5.02 21.42
C ILE A 41 -9.17 3.55 20.97
N GLY A 42 -9.73 2.62 21.74
CA GLY A 42 -9.62 1.17 21.53
C GLY A 42 -10.49 0.57 20.42
N SER A 43 -11.51 1.30 19.92
CA SER A 43 -12.49 0.68 19.01
C SER A 43 -12.19 0.82 17.51
N ILE A 44 -11.30 1.74 17.11
CA ILE A 44 -10.94 1.95 15.68
C ILE A 44 -9.85 0.98 15.21
N SER A 45 -9.12 0.33 16.13
CA SER A 45 -7.95 -0.51 15.77
C SER A 45 -8.30 -1.85 15.10
N ASN A 46 -9.57 -2.27 15.12
CA ASN A 46 -10.01 -3.57 14.58
C ASN A 46 -10.85 -3.48 13.30
N MET A 47 -11.19 -2.29 12.82
CA MET A 47 -11.99 -2.15 11.60
C MET A 47 -11.07 -2.12 10.37
N HIS A 48 -11.34 -3.03 9.42
CA HIS A 48 -10.57 -3.14 8.19
C HIS A 48 -10.79 -1.90 7.31
N ILE A 49 -9.75 -1.07 7.08
CA ILE A 49 -9.91 0.24 6.41
C ILE A 49 -10.47 0.17 4.98
N TRP A 50 -10.38 -0.99 4.32
CA TRP A 50 -10.96 -1.21 3.00
C TRP A 50 -12.47 -1.44 3.05
N THR A 51 -13.05 -1.66 4.25
CA THR A 51 -14.50 -1.86 4.48
C THR A 51 -15.16 -0.69 5.21
N ILE A 52 -14.38 0.30 5.66
CA ILE A 52 -14.92 1.54 6.24
C ILE A 52 -15.61 2.35 5.14
N ASN A 53 -16.72 2.99 5.49
CA ASN A 53 -17.52 3.81 4.58
C ASN A 53 -17.58 5.29 4.99
N ASP A 54 -16.57 5.81 5.70
CA ASP A 54 -16.45 7.24 6.02
C ASP A 54 -16.35 8.12 4.76
N TRP A 55 -15.97 7.53 3.62
CA TRP A 55 -16.00 8.15 2.31
C TRP A 55 -17.39 8.69 1.93
N GLU A 56 -18.49 8.14 2.45
CA GLU A 56 -19.86 8.63 2.20
C GLU A 56 -20.04 10.09 2.65
N LYS A 57 -19.34 10.49 3.72
CA LYS A 57 -19.33 11.87 4.22
C LYS A 57 -18.48 12.79 3.33
N ASN A 58 -17.45 12.25 2.70
CA ASN A 58 -16.46 12.99 1.91
C ASN A 58 -16.90 13.13 0.44
N LEU A 59 -17.54 12.10 -0.11
CA LEU A 59 -18.07 12.13 -1.46
C LEU A 59 -19.45 12.77 -1.40
N GLN A 60 -19.57 13.99 -1.93
CA GLN A 60 -20.88 14.59 -2.17
C GLN A 60 -21.73 13.61 -2.99
N LYS A 61 -23.07 13.59 -2.76
CA LYS A 61 -24.04 12.74 -3.47
C LYS A 61 -24.16 13.15 -4.97
N ASP A 62 -23.06 13.16 -5.66
CA ASP A 62 -23.02 13.40 -7.09
C ASP A 62 -23.02 12.04 -7.80
N ASN A 63 -24.17 11.65 -8.34
CA ASN A 63 -24.36 10.41 -9.08
C ASN A 63 -23.57 10.37 -10.39
N SER A 64 -22.91 11.46 -10.79
CA SER A 64 -22.03 11.51 -11.97
C SER A 64 -20.67 10.87 -11.73
N LYS A 65 -20.26 10.68 -10.46
CA LYS A 65 -18.96 10.10 -10.10
C LYS A 65 -18.87 8.64 -10.52
N ARG A 66 -17.80 8.34 -11.24
CA ARG A 66 -17.52 6.98 -11.69
C ARG A 66 -16.91 6.18 -10.55
N THR A 67 -17.37 4.95 -10.38
CA THR A 67 -16.89 4.00 -9.38
C THR A 67 -16.04 2.90 -9.99
N GLY A 68 -15.37 2.12 -9.14
CA GLY A 68 -14.73 0.86 -9.47
C GLY A 68 -13.22 0.94 -9.71
N LEU A 69 -12.65 -0.25 -9.82
CA LEU A 69 -11.21 -0.47 -10.04
C LEU A 69 -10.96 -0.81 -11.51
N ARG A 70 -10.02 -0.12 -12.16
CA ARG A 70 -9.65 -0.31 -13.56
C ARG A 70 -8.15 -0.55 -13.69
N PHE A 71 -7.76 -1.40 -14.66
CA PHE A 71 -6.37 -1.69 -14.98
C PHE A 71 -6.04 -1.25 -16.39
N ARG A 72 -4.84 -0.69 -16.56
CA ARG A 72 -4.22 -0.38 -17.84
C ARG A 72 -2.80 -0.92 -17.84
N TYR A 73 -2.46 -1.69 -18.87
CA TYR A 73 -1.17 -2.35 -19.00
C TYR A 73 -0.36 -1.74 -20.12
N ASP A 74 0.92 -1.45 -19.85
CA ASP A 74 1.87 -1.18 -20.92
C ASP A 74 2.10 -2.45 -21.76
N ARG A 75 2.58 -2.27 -22.98
CA ARG A 75 2.79 -3.39 -23.93
C ARG A 75 3.83 -4.39 -23.43
N ASP A 76 4.89 -3.90 -22.80
CA ASP A 76 6.07 -4.59 -22.30
C ASP A 76 5.88 -5.26 -20.94
N VAL A 77 4.70 -5.18 -20.33
CA VAL A 77 4.38 -5.93 -19.11
C VAL A 77 4.34 -7.42 -19.45
N HIS A 78 5.03 -8.23 -18.63
CA HIS A 78 5.09 -9.68 -18.81
C HIS A 78 3.68 -10.32 -18.80
N PRO A 79 3.38 -11.31 -19.67
CA PRO A 79 2.05 -11.94 -19.75
C PRO A 79 1.57 -12.53 -18.44
N GLU A 80 2.45 -13.21 -17.67
CA GLU A 80 2.11 -13.77 -16.35
C GLU A 80 1.73 -12.69 -15.35
N VAL A 81 2.41 -11.54 -15.35
CA VAL A 81 2.04 -10.39 -14.52
C VAL A 81 0.68 -9.84 -14.92
N LYS A 82 0.40 -9.71 -16.24
CA LYS A 82 -0.93 -9.30 -16.73
C LYS A 82 -2.02 -10.25 -16.24
N ARG A 83 -1.77 -11.56 -16.35
CA ARG A 83 -2.69 -12.61 -15.89
C ARG A 83 -2.94 -12.50 -14.38
N ALA A 84 -1.88 -12.47 -13.58
CA ALA A 84 -1.97 -12.39 -12.11
C ALA A 84 -2.71 -11.11 -11.65
N CYS A 85 -2.34 -9.95 -12.17
CA CYS A 85 -3.01 -8.69 -11.85
C CYS A 85 -4.49 -8.68 -12.27
N SER A 86 -4.82 -9.30 -13.41
CA SER A 86 -6.22 -9.38 -13.88
C SER A 86 -7.07 -10.28 -12.99
N GLN A 87 -6.55 -11.43 -12.59
CA GLN A 87 -7.24 -12.34 -11.66
C GLN A 87 -7.41 -11.70 -10.28
N PHE A 88 -6.37 -11.05 -9.76
CA PHE A 88 -6.43 -10.32 -8.51
C PHE A 88 -7.45 -9.18 -8.56
N ALA A 89 -7.51 -8.44 -9.68
CA ALA A 89 -8.49 -7.38 -9.88
C ALA A 89 -9.94 -7.90 -9.91
N ILE A 90 -10.19 -9.09 -10.45
CA ILE A 90 -11.51 -9.73 -10.41
C ILE A 90 -11.88 -10.03 -8.96
N TRP A 91 -11.00 -10.70 -8.22
CA TRP A 91 -11.21 -11.00 -6.81
C TRP A 91 -11.44 -9.75 -5.98
N LEU A 92 -10.57 -8.72 -6.10
CA LEU A 92 -10.73 -7.46 -5.38
C LEU A 92 -12.10 -6.80 -5.58
N ARG A 93 -12.64 -6.85 -6.80
CA ARG A 93 -13.97 -6.28 -7.09
C ARG A 93 -15.12 -7.08 -6.49
N THR A 94 -14.92 -8.35 -6.16
CA THR A 94 -15.92 -9.16 -5.45
C THR A 94 -15.87 -8.96 -3.95
N GLN A 95 -14.70 -8.60 -3.40
CA GLN A 95 -14.50 -8.46 -1.96
C GLN A 95 -14.69 -7.01 -1.47
N TYR A 96 -14.33 -6.01 -2.29
CA TYR A 96 -14.23 -4.62 -1.85
C TYR A 96 -14.93 -3.66 -2.80
N TYR A 97 -15.57 -2.65 -2.22
CA TYR A 97 -16.22 -1.58 -2.96
C TYR A 97 -15.24 -0.43 -3.21
N PHE A 98 -15.20 0.09 -4.43
CA PHE A 98 -14.38 1.22 -4.85
C PHE A 98 -15.29 2.42 -5.15
N PRO A 99 -15.56 3.29 -4.15
CA PRO A 99 -16.57 4.36 -4.25
C PRO A 99 -16.21 5.45 -5.25
N LEU A 100 -14.92 5.71 -5.46
CA LEU A 100 -14.43 6.57 -6.54
C LEU A 100 -13.53 5.74 -7.45
N ARG A 101 -13.68 5.94 -8.77
CA ARG A 101 -12.90 5.15 -9.74
C ARG A 101 -11.39 5.35 -9.53
N ILE A 102 -10.69 4.23 -9.37
CA ILE A 102 -9.23 4.16 -9.30
C ILE A 102 -8.68 3.44 -10.52
N ILE A 103 -7.71 4.07 -11.21
CA ILE A 103 -7.02 3.48 -12.35
C ILE A 103 -5.64 3.02 -11.91
N VAL A 104 -5.33 1.76 -12.15
CA VAL A 104 -3.99 1.17 -11.94
C VAL A 104 -3.28 1.06 -13.28
N TYR A 105 -2.18 1.78 -13.42
CA TYR A 105 -1.26 1.69 -14.54
C TYR A 105 -0.14 0.70 -14.20
N VAL A 106 -0.13 -0.43 -14.86
CA VAL A 106 0.90 -1.46 -14.72
C VAL A 106 1.97 -1.20 -15.78
N LYS A 107 3.18 -0.87 -15.32
CA LYS A 107 4.32 -0.44 -16.13
C LYS A 107 5.35 -1.55 -16.29
N GLY A 108 5.84 -1.76 -17.51
CA GLY A 108 6.92 -2.72 -17.79
C GLY A 108 8.31 -2.24 -17.37
N THR A 109 8.42 -1.07 -16.74
CA THR A 109 9.70 -0.53 -16.22
C THR A 109 10.03 -1.12 -14.85
N LYS A 110 11.33 -1.15 -14.49
CA LYS A 110 11.79 -1.61 -13.16
C LYS A 110 11.42 -0.63 -12.04
N LEU A 111 11.37 0.66 -12.33
CA LEU A 111 11.06 1.71 -11.37
C LEU A 111 10.21 2.81 -12.04
N ILE A 112 9.40 3.47 -11.24
CA ILE A 112 8.59 4.64 -11.61
C ILE A 112 9.25 5.88 -11.03
N ARG A 113 9.29 6.96 -11.79
CA ARG A 113 9.69 8.27 -11.29
C ARG A 113 8.49 8.98 -10.70
N THR A 114 8.58 9.40 -9.44
CA THR A 114 7.58 10.25 -8.78
C THR A 114 7.69 11.70 -9.27
N LYS A 115 6.73 12.56 -8.88
CA LYS A 115 6.81 14.00 -9.17
C LYS A 115 8.01 14.65 -8.49
N ASP A 116 8.40 14.18 -7.32
CA ASP A 116 9.53 14.69 -6.52
C ASP A 116 10.88 14.14 -7.00
N GLY A 117 10.86 13.28 -8.03
CA GLY A 117 12.05 12.73 -8.68
C GLY A 117 12.53 11.40 -8.12
N ASP A 118 11.91 10.89 -7.06
CA ASP A 118 12.25 9.59 -6.47
C ASP A 118 11.93 8.44 -7.42
N ARG A 119 12.67 7.33 -7.24
CA ARG A 119 12.50 6.09 -7.99
C ARG A 119 11.88 5.03 -7.09
N VAL A 120 10.66 4.62 -7.40
CA VAL A 120 9.86 3.70 -6.58
C VAL A 120 9.28 2.57 -7.41
N VAL A 121 8.87 1.48 -6.77
CA VAL A 121 8.20 0.34 -7.42
C VAL A 121 6.68 0.50 -7.47
N GLY A 122 6.10 1.31 -6.61
CA GLY A 122 4.68 1.66 -6.57
C GLY A 122 4.49 3.11 -6.19
N SER A 123 3.37 3.70 -6.60
CA SER A 123 3.02 5.09 -6.26
C SER A 123 1.52 5.28 -6.40
N PHE A 124 0.88 5.73 -5.33
CA PHE A 124 -0.48 6.25 -5.34
C PHE A 124 -0.44 7.77 -5.58
N PHE A 125 -1.20 8.24 -6.56
CA PHE A 125 -1.45 9.67 -6.76
C PHE A 125 -2.69 10.08 -5.98
N GLU A 126 -2.47 10.87 -4.93
CA GLU A 126 -3.48 11.46 -4.06
C GLU A 126 -3.87 12.84 -4.61
N PRO A 127 -5.07 13.00 -5.21
CA PRO A 127 -5.51 14.32 -5.64
C PRO A 127 -5.94 15.18 -4.45
N PHE A 128 -5.89 16.52 -4.63
CA PHE A 128 -6.34 17.47 -3.61
C PHE A 128 -7.86 17.48 -3.42
N SER A 129 -8.60 17.05 -4.43
CA SER A 129 -10.06 17.08 -4.43
C SER A 129 -10.61 15.72 -4.83
N TYR A 130 -11.70 15.32 -4.19
CA TYR A 130 -12.47 14.14 -4.58
C TYR A 130 -13.20 14.30 -5.93
N ALA A 131 -13.17 15.49 -6.53
CA ALA A 131 -13.63 15.69 -7.91
C ALA A 131 -12.67 15.09 -8.94
N ASP A 132 -11.38 14.97 -8.59
CA ASP A 132 -10.35 14.42 -9.46
C ASP A 132 -10.21 12.92 -9.28
N GLU A 133 -9.88 12.21 -10.35
CA GLU A 133 -9.69 10.75 -10.31
C GLU A 133 -8.28 10.40 -9.77
N PRO A 134 -8.19 9.63 -8.67
CA PRO A 134 -6.92 9.08 -8.20
C PRO A 134 -6.40 8.01 -9.16
N TYR A 135 -5.09 7.78 -9.13
CA TYR A 135 -4.51 6.66 -9.86
C TYR A 135 -3.31 6.05 -9.15
N ILE A 136 -3.05 4.80 -9.48
CA ILE A 136 -1.88 4.05 -9.03
C ILE A 136 -0.98 3.75 -10.22
N ARG A 137 0.32 3.76 -10.00
CA ARG A 137 1.31 3.20 -10.93
C ARG A 137 2.12 2.15 -10.20
N ILE A 138 2.32 0.98 -10.82
CA ILE A 138 3.22 -0.06 -10.32
C ILE A 138 4.22 -0.44 -11.42
N ALA A 139 5.49 -0.59 -11.02
CA ALA A 139 6.57 -1.06 -11.87
C ALA A 139 6.67 -2.58 -11.77
N THR A 140 6.87 -3.25 -12.90
CA THR A 140 6.90 -4.73 -12.97
C THR A 140 8.04 -5.26 -13.84
N GLY A 141 8.94 -4.38 -14.32
CA GLY A 141 10.02 -4.74 -15.22
C GLY A 141 11.15 -5.55 -14.57
N ASP A 142 11.10 -5.76 -13.26
CA ASP A 142 11.99 -6.64 -12.49
C ASP A 142 11.40 -8.06 -12.30
N TYR A 143 10.28 -8.39 -12.93
CA TYR A 143 9.60 -9.68 -12.73
C TYR A 143 10.51 -10.88 -13.01
N ASN A 144 11.28 -10.88 -14.12
CA ASN A 144 12.16 -12.00 -14.45
C ASN A 144 13.28 -12.18 -13.41
N GLU A 145 13.80 -11.10 -12.85
CA GLU A 145 14.79 -11.13 -11.76
C GLU A 145 14.17 -11.68 -10.48
N LEU A 146 12.97 -11.19 -10.14
CA LEU A 146 12.22 -11.71 -8.99
C LEU A 146 11.89 -13.19 -9.14
N MET A 147 11.49 -13.62 -10.34
CA MET A 147 11.17 -15.02 -10.65
C MET A 147 12.41 -15.91 -10.48
N SER A 148 13.57 -15.44 -10.94
CA SER A 148 14.84 -16.17 -10.78
C SER A 148 15.27 -16.30 -9.31
N ASP A 149 15.05 -15.24 -8.51
CA ASP A 149 15.50 -15.19 -7.11
C ASP A 149 14.52 -15.89 -6.14
N LEU A 150 13.22 -15.81 -6.40
CA LEU A 150 12.17 -16.17 -5.44
C LEU A 150 11.24 -17.29 -5.93
N GLY A 151 11.33 -17.64 -7.20
CA GLY A 151 10.35 -18.48 -7.88
C GLY A 151 9.13 -17.68 -8.36
N ASN A 152 8.37 -18.28 -9.28
CA ASN A 152 7.25 -17.63 -9.97
C ASN A 152 6.20 -17.05 -9.01
N ASP A 153 5.72 -17.85 -8.06
CA ASP A 153 4.60 -17.47 -7.19
C ASP A 153 4.97 -16.34 -6.24
N ASN A 154 6.18 -16.39 -5.66
CA ASN A 154 6.67 -15.33 -4.79
C ASN A 154 6.96 -14.03 -5.57
N ALA A 155 7.43 -14.15 -6.82
CA ALA A 155 7.62 -12.98 -7.69
C ALA A 155 6.29 -12.29 -8.00
N LEU A 156 5.25 -13.05 -8.35
CA LEU A 156 3.91 -12.53 -8.58
C LEU A 156 3.30 -11.96 -7.29
N ALA A 157 3.42 -12.68 -6.16
CA ALA A 157 2.96 -12.20 -4.85
C ALA A 157 3.60 -10.87 -4.46
N SER A 158 4.91 -10.66 -4.73
CA SER A 158 5.60 -9.38 -4.49
C SER A 158 5.01 -8.23 -5.32
N ILE A 159 4.63 -8.49 -6.56
CA ILE A 159 3.98 -7.48 -7.43
C ILE A 159 2.58 -7.15 -6.93
N LEU A 160 1.78 -8.18 -6.59
CA LEU A 160 0.43 -8.00 -6.04
C LEU A 160 0.45 -7.33 -4.68
N PHE A 161 1.47 -7.62 -3.85
CA PHE A 161 1.69 -6.92 -2.57
C PHE A 161 1.90 -5.41 -2.80
N THR A 162 2.76 -5.03 -3.77
CA THR A 162 2.95 -3.62 -4.12
C THR A 162 1.62 -2.96 -4.51
N LEU A 163 0.80 -3.65 -5.31
CA LEU A 163 -0.52 -3.15 -5.70
C LEU A 163 -1.46 -2.98 -4.50
N ALA A 164 -1.53 -3.98 -3.60
CA ALA A 164 -2.37 -3.92 -2.40
C ALA A 164 -1.91 -2.80 -1.44
N HIS A 165 -0.59 -2.56 -1.36
CA HIS A 165 -0.02 -1.46 -0.59
C HIS A 165 -0.50 -0.10 -1.12
N GLU A 166 -0.40 0.14 -2.42
CA GLU A 166 -0.86 1.40 -3.03
C GLU A 166 -2.39 1.56 -2.97
N LEU A 167 -3.15 0.46 -3.08
CA LEU A 167 -4.60 0.48 -2.87
C LEU A 167 -4.96 0.81 -1.41
N THR A 168 -4.13 0.44 -0.45
CA THR A 168 -4.34 0.84 0.94
C THR A 168 -4.23 2.35 1.11
N HIS A 169 -3.29 3.00 0.40
CA HIS A 169 -3.22 4.47 0.38
C HIS A 169 -4.47 5.12 -0.23
N TYR A 170 -5.07 4.49 -1.25
CA TYR A 170 -6.36 4.93 -1.78
C TYR A 170 -7.46 4.89 -0.71
N TYR A 171 -7.57 3.80 0.08
CA TYR A 171 -8.56 3.71 1.15
C TYR A 171 -8.27 4.65 2.33
N GLN A 172 -7.00 4.91 2.64
CA GLN A 172 -6.62 5.94 3.62
C GLN A 172 -7.09 7.33 3.16
N TRP A 173 -6.85 7.66 1.90
CA TRP A 173 -7.23 8.96 1.32
C TRP A 173 -8.75 9.14 1.26
N ILE A 174 -9.48 8.17 0.68
CA ILE A 174 -10.91 8.32 0.45
C ILE A 174 -11.71 8.39 1.77
N ASN A 175 -11.23 7.71 2.81
CA ASN A 175 -11.80 7.74 4.16
C ASN A 175 -11.20 8.84 5.05
N ASN A 176 -10.31 9.69 4.51
CA ASN A 176 -9.65 10.78 5.25
C ASN A 176 -8.98 10.31 6.55
N ILE A 177 -8.28 9.18 6.51
CA ILE A 177 -7.62 8.58 7.69
C ILE A 177 -6.42 9.43 8.10
N GLN A 178 -6.50 10.03 9.28
CA GLN A 178 -5.45 10.89 9.82
C GLN A 178 -4.36 10.05 10.50
N LEU A 179 -3.19 9.95 9.88
CA LEU A 179 -2.03 9.24 10.38
C LEU A 179 -0.76 10.04 10.12
N THR A 180 0.26 9.80 10.94
CA THR A 180 1.62 10.26 10.60
C THR A 180 2.12 9.58 9.32
N PRO A 181 3.09 10.16 8.58
CA PRO A 181 3.65 9.51 7.39
C PRO A 181 4.12 8.08 7.67
N ILE A 182 4.82 7.85 8.77
CA ILE A 182 5.26 6.50 9.19
C ILE A 182 4.06 5.60 9.52
N GLY A 183 3.02 6.14 10.14
CA GLY A 183 1.78 5.42 10.45
C GLY A 183 1.06 4.96 9.19
N ARG A 184 0.98 5.82 8.16
CA ARG A 184 0.40 5.50 6.84
C ARG A 184 1.12 4.33 6.18
N GLU A 185 2.46 4.37 6.14
CA GLU A 185 3.28 3.31 5.54
C GLU A 185 3.16 1.97 6.28
N ARG A 186 3.21 1.99 7.63
CA ARG A 186 3.01 0.79 8.46
C ARG A 186 1.64 0.16 8.24
N GLN A 187 0.61 0.98 8.19
CA GLN A 187 -0.75 0.53 7.94
C GLN A 187 -0.86 -0.05 6.52
N ALA A 188 -0.30 0.62 5.50
CA ALA A 188 -0.33 0.14 4.12
C ALA A 188 0.37 -1.22 3.99
N THR A 189 1.54 -1.39 4.59
CA THR A 189 2.26 -2.67 4.63
C THR A 189 1.46 -3.77 5.34
N ARG A 190 0.86 -3.47 6.49
CA ARG A 190 0.04 -4.44 7.23
C ARG A 190 -1.15 -4.92 6.41
N TYR A 191 -1.90 -4.01 5.80
CA TYR A 191 -3.07 -4.38 4.99
C TYR A 191 -2.68 -5.07 3.70
N ALA A 192 -1.55 -4.70 3.07
CA ALA A 192 -1.06 -5.43 1.90
C ALA A 192 -0.79 -6.90 2.23
N ASN A 193 -0.14 -7.21 3.35
CA ASN A 193 0.06 -8.60 3.81
C ASN A 193 -1.29 -9.30 4.01
N TYR A 194 -2.21 -8.68 4.75
CA TYR A 194 -3.53 -9.25 5.00
C TYR A 194 -4.29 -9.57 3.70
N ILE A 195 -4.32 -8.65 2.76
CA ILE A 195 -5.00 -8.82 1.46
C ILE A 195 -4.36 -9.94 0.62
N ILE A 196 -3.04 -10.06 0.63
CA ILE A 196 -2.34 -11.13 -0.09
C ILE A 196 -2.59 -12.49 0.57
N ASP A 197 -2.60 -12.54 1.91
CA ASP A 197 -2.91 -13.77 2.65
C ASP A 197 -4.36 -14.23 2.37
N GLU A 198 -5.35 -13.33 2.41
CA GLU A 198 -6.74 -13.64 2.04
C GLU A 198 -6.86 -14.12 0.60
N TYR A 199 -6.20 -13.43 -0.34
CA TYR A 199 -6.23 -13.83 -1.74
C TYR A 199 -5.60 -15.21 -1.96
N SER A 200 -4.51 -15.54 -1.25
CA SER A 200 -3.84 -16.83 -1.34
C SER A 200 -4.74 -17.99 -0.94
N LEU A 201 -5.61 -17.80 0.05
CA LEU A 201 -6.58 -18.81 0.50
C LEU A 201 -7.64 -19.13 -0.56
N THR A 202 -7.84 -18.26 -1.55
CA THR A 202 -8.80 -18.49 -2.64
C THR A 202 -8.20 -19.25 -3.83
N LYS A 203 -6.90 -19.50 -3.80
CA LYS A 203 -6.20 -20.28 -4.83
C LYS A 203 -6.18 -21.74 -4.40
N GLU A 204 -6.76 -22.61 -5.23
CA GLU A 204 -6.52 -24.03 -5.08
C GLU A 204 -5.03 -24.27 -5.28
N HIS A 205 -4.36 -24.83 -4.28
CA HIS A 205 -3.01 -25.34 -4.45
C HIS A 205 -3.09 -26.55 -5.39
N PRO A 206 -2.30 -26.58 -6.45
CA PRO A 206 -2.24 -27.75 -7.32
C PRO A 206 -1.69 -28.98 -6.60
#